data_93134689cb6016c79c015ee33779f4c3
#
_entry.id   93134689cb6016c79c015ee33779f4c3
#
_cell.length_a   1.000
_cell.length_b   1.000
_cell.length_c   1.000
_cell.angle_alpha   90.00
_cell.angle_beta   90.00
_cell.angle_gamma   90.00
#
_symmetry.space_group_name_H-M   'P 1'
#
loop_
_entity.id
_entity.type
_entity.pdbx_description
1 polymer ?
#
loop_
_entity_poly.entity_id
_entity_poly.type
_entity_poly.pdbx_seq_one_letter_code
_entity_poly.pdbx_strand_id
1 'polypeptide(L)'
;MPVFGAEDNVVAEFIDLVTISLHAHKTYGIIRGMTTGKSKTAQHRESMVNATPQRTLVLPLDISPEQYGIFEGLADSYNRMWGSLVSWCDSNRSVNRTRMQKDNYARLRAEYPELPSQFVCIAMRDAAGAVRSWNSNHPKRRWNLKASRRKKTINYDLRVMSLRGNLLSLSVTHGEKRQRILLPDIPEWFDRRYPERKLNAAKLVLDPDGRNASVMLVYRLPQSTPIEHGDVLGVDLGQHSLTMDSRGGETSYSRMQGIRRRYAHNRKTLQEKGTRSARRRLKAMRHREERFIRDVNHRASKRLANTPNVSVIAFEDLAYIRRQARKGTKTGRRRRNMLNQWPFAQLQEFTAYKAARNGVRILMVDPAYTSQKCNRCGYVDARNRNHARFDCLRCGHSDNADHNAALNIRDRAIQNLG
;
A
#
# COMPACT_ATOMS: atom_id res chain seq x y z
N MET A 1 35.75 -30.34 3.05
CA MET A 1 35.66 -29.04 2.41
C MET A 1 34.23 -28.54 2.52
N PRO A 2 33.92 -27.49 3.28
CA PRO A 2 32.54 -27.06 3.49
C PRO A 2 32.15 -26.01 2.46
N VAL A 3 30.93 -26.18 1.92
CA VAL A 3 30.22 -25.19 1.13
C VAL A 3 29.40 -24.35 2.11
N PHE A 4 29.85 -23.15 2.39
CA PHE A 4 29.04 -22.11 3.05
C PHE A 4 28.73 -21.02 2.00
N GLY A 5 27.48 -20.70 1.79
CA GLY A 5 27.13 -19.62 0.87
C GLY A 5 25.67 -19.57 0.37
N ALA A 6 24.66 -19.83 1.21
CA ALA A 6 23.25 -19.70 0.80
C ALA A 6 22.29 -19.12 1.86
N GLU A 7 22.73 -18.81 3.06
CA GLU A 7 21.79 -18.40 4.14
C GLU A 7 21.62 -16.89 4.33
N ASP A 8 22.59 -16.08 3.92
CA ASP A 8 22.53 -14.63 4.17
C ASP A 8 21.55 -13.84 3.27
N ASN A 9 21.13 -14.42 2.14
CA ASN A 9 20.17 -13.74 1.24
C ASN A 9 18.68 -13.88 1.68
N VAL A 10 18.35 -14.87 2.49
CA VAL A 10 16.96 -15.14 2.90
C VAL A 10 16.50 -14.19 4.00
N VAL A 11 17.42 -13.76 4.88
CA VAL A 11 17.09 -12.85 5.99
C VAL A 11 16.88 -11.42 5.50
N ALA A 12 17.66 -10.96 4.51
CA ALA A 12 17.51 -9.61 3.95
C ALA A 12 16.20 -9.44 3.16
N GLU A 13 15.74 -10.49 2.45
CA GLU A 13 14.41 -10.47 1.78
C GLU A 13 13.25 -10.55 2.77
N PHE A 14 13.44 -11.15 3.95
CA PHE A 14 12.40 -11.26 4.97
C PHE A 14 12.09 -9.94 5.66
N ILE A 15 13.06 -9.04 5.79
CA ILE A 15 12.90 -7.70 6.40
C ILE A 15 12.13 -6.78 5.44
N ASP A 16 12.35 -6.85 4.14
CA ASP A 16 11.55 -6.10 3.14
C ASP A 16 10.06 -6.51 3.14
N LEU A 17 9.75 -7.76 3.51
CA LEU A 17 8.38 -8.30 3.53
C LEU A 17 7.54 -7.84 4.74
N VAL A 18 8.15 -7.56 5.87
CA VAL A 18 7.43 -7.13 7.09
C VAL A 18 7.05 -5.64 7.02
N THR A 19 7.81 -4.86 6.28
CA THR A 19 7.75 -3.40 6.28
C THR A 19 6.58 -2.78 5.52
N ILE A 20 5.96 -3.50 4.58
CA ILE A 20 4.96 -2.93 3.66
C ILE A 20 3.52 -3.06 4.18
N SER A 21 3.29 -3.81 5.27
CA SER A 21 1.93 -4.08 5.78
C SER A 21 1.22 -2.90 6.46
N LEU A 22 1.90 -1.77 6.69
CA LEU A 22 1.36 -0.67 7.52
C LEU A 22 1.11 0.65 6.78
N HIS A 23 1.38 0.75 5.48
CA HIS A 23 1.32 2.02 4.76
C HIS A 23 0.28 2.14 3.66
N ALA A 24 -0.94 1.69 3.92
CA ALA A 24 -2.11 2.23 3.23
C ALA A 24 -2.66 3.50 3.92
N HIS A 25 -1.87 4.17 4.73
CA HIS A 25 -2.22 5.48 5.28
C HIS A 25 -1.63 6.58 4.39
N LYS A 26 -2.46 7.03 3.45
CA LYS A 26 -2.23 8.22 2.61
C LYS A 26 -1.87 9.42 3.49
N THR A 27 -0.59 9.79 3.54
CA THR A 27 -0.17 11.10 4.00
C THR A 27 -0.44 12.10 2.88
N TYR A 28 -1.58 12.79 2.95
CA TYR A 28 -1.86 13.92 2.06
C TYR A 28 -1.02 15.12 2.52
N GLY A 29 -0.05 15.49 1.71
CA GLY A 29 0.53 16.82 1.74
C GLY A 29 -0.55 17.85 1.36
N ILE A 30 -0.65 18.94 2.13
CA ILE A 30 -1.61 20.03 1.89
C ILE A 30 -1.08 20.87 0.73
N ILE A 31 -1.70 20.76 -0.43
CA ILE A 31 -1.70 21.86 -1.41
C ILE A 31 -3.05 22.53 -1.26
N ARG A 32 -3.04 23.81 -0.81
CA ARG A 32 -4.20 24.69 -0.87
C ARG A 32 -4.54 24.94 -2.34
N GLY A 33 -5.60 24.32 -2.83
CA GLY A 33 -6.23 24.61 -4.11
C GLY A 33 -7.71 24.27 -3.97
N MET A 34 -8.58 25.19 -4.31
CA MET A 34 -10.04 25.06 -4.29
C MET A 34 -10.43 23.78 -5.05
N THR A 35 -10.92 22.77 -4.33
CA THR A 35 -11.31 21.48 -4.90
C THR A 35 -12.73 21.54 -5.36
N THR A 36 -12.95 21.86 -6.62
CA THR A 36 -14.07 21.34 -7.39
C THR A 36 -14.06 19.81 -7.30
N GLY A 37 -15.20 19.21 -7.01
CA GLY A 37 -15.35 17.80 -6.61
C GLY A 37 -14.80 16.77 -7.58
N LYS A 38 -13.49 16.56 -7.55
CA LYS A 38 -12.83 15.46 -8.29
C LYS A 38 -13.35 14.11 -7.79
N SER A 39 -13.72 13.23 -8.70
CA SER A 39 -14.18 11.89 -8.36
C SER A 39 -13.08 11.10 -7.62
N LYS A 40 -13.47 10.12 -6.77
CA LYS A 40 -12.50 9.23 -6.06
C LYS A 40 -11.49 8.55 -6.99
N THR A 41 -11.85 8.39 -8.26
CA THR A 41 -11.00 7.81 -9.31
C THR A 41 -9.92 8.78 -9.75
N ALA A 42 -10.27 10.06 -9.92
CA ALA A 42 -9.29 11.10 -10.24
C ALA A 42 -8.29 11.28 -9.08
N GLN A 43 -8.75 11.21 -7.83
CA GLN A 43 -7.87 11.26 -6.66
C GLN A 43 -6.94 10.03 -6.57
N HIS A 44 -7.40 8.84 -6.96
CA HIS A 44 -6.56 7.64 -7.01
C HIS A 44 -5.51 7.71 -8.13
N ARG A 45 -5.90 8.19 -9.31
CA ARG A 45 -4.99 8.47 -10.44
C ARG A 45 -3.90 9.46 -10.03
N GLU A 46 -4.29 10.60 -9.45
CA GLU A 46 -3.37 11.63 -8.99
C GLU A 46 -2.43 11.14 -7.89
N SER A 47 -2.89 10.25 -7.00
CA SER A 47 -2.05 9.66 -5.95
C SER A 47 -1.01 8.67 -6.47
N MET A 48 -1.27 8.00 -7.59
CA MET A 48 -0.29 7.12 -8.24
C MET A 48 0.77 7.92 -8.99
N VAL A 49 0.37 8.99 -9.66
CA VAL A 49 1.29 9.87 -10.42
C VAL A 49 2.25 10.62 -9.50
N ASN A 50 1.78 11.01 -8.28
CA ASN A 50 2.53 11.83 -7.32
C ASN A 50 3.04 11.04 -6.10
N ALA A 51 3.23 9.74 -6.22
CA ALA A 51 3.69 8.90 -5.11
C ALA A 51 5.14 9.24 -4.74
N THR A 52 5.35 9.95 -3.62
CA THR A 52 6.69 10.14 -3.05
C THR A 52 7.19 8.79 -2.54
N PRO A 53 8.32 8.27 -3.05
CA PRO A 53 8.87 7.01 -2.61
C PRO A 53 9.23 7.06 -1.13
N GLN A 54 8.81 6.05 -0.37
CA GLN A 54 9.15 5.92 1.06
C GLN A 54 9.68 4.53 1.36
N ARG A 55 10.54 4.44 2.38
CA ARG A 55 11.01 3.18 2.95
C ARG A 55 10.90 3.24 4.46
N THR A 56 10.53 2.11 5.02
CA THR A 56 10.49 1.93 6.48
C THR A 56 11.56 0.93 6.87
N LEU A 57 12.41 1.32 7.79
CA LEU A 57 13.37 0.45 8.46
C LEU A 57 12.80 0.11 9.84
N VAL A 58 12.74 -1.17 10.18
CA VAL A 58 12.28 -1.64 11.49
C VAL A 58 13.50 -2.11 12.27
N LEU A 59 13.72 -1.50 13.44
CA LEU A 59 14.81 -1.85 14.33
C LEU A 59 14.24 -2.25 15.67
N PRO A 60 14.76 -3.32 16.32
CA PRO A 60 14.47 -3.60 17.71
C PRO A 60 15.05 -2.49 18.60
N LEU A 61 14.41 -2.25 19.71
CA LEU A 61 14.88 -1.31 20.71
C LEU A 61 15.29 -2.06 21.97
N ASP A 62 16.49 -1.81 22.44
CA ASP A 62 16.92 -2.18 23.78
C ASP A 62 16.54 -1.04 24.73
N ILE A 63 15.49 -1.23 25.51
CA ILE A 63 14.97 -0.26 26.48
C ILE A 63 14.83 -0.89 27.84
N SER A 64 15.12 -0.08 28.88
CA SER A 64 14.93 -0.52 30.24
C SER A 64 13.48 -0.70 30.63
N PRO A 65 13.13 -1.49 31.65
CA PRO A 65 11.77 -1.59 32.16
C PRO A 65 11.17 -0.23 32.55
N GLU A 66 12.00 0.69 33.08
CA GLU A 66 11.58 2.06 33.39
C GLU A 66 11.20 2.83 32.12
N GLN A 67 12.04 2.80 31.08
CA GLN A 67 11.75 3.40 29.80
C GLN A 67 10.49 2.79 29.16
N TYR A 68 10.31 1.46 29.27
CA TYR A 68 9.09 0.80 28.81
C TYR A 68 7.86 1.38 29.51
N GLY A 69 7.89 1.54 30.84
CA GLY A 69 6.79 2.13 31.63
C GLY A 69 6.45 3.56 31.20
N ILE A 70 7.48 4.41 30.96
CA ILE A 70 7.30 5.78 30.46
C ILE A 70 6.59 5.76 29.09
N PHE A 71 7.04 4.93 28.16
CA PHE A 71 6.41 4.83 26.84
C PHE A 71 5.01 4.20 26.89
N GLU A 72 4.77 3.27 27.81
CA GLU A 72 3.46 2.68 28.01
C GLU A 72 2.45 3.73 28.49
N GLY A 73 2.80 4.54 29.51
CA GLY A 73 1.97 5.63 29.97
C GLY A 73 1.66 6.67 28.91
N LEU A 74 2.68 7.02 28.09
CA LEU A 74 2.50 7.89 26.95
C LEU A 74 1.55 7.28 25.90
N ALA A 75 1.70 5.97 25.60
CA ALA A 75 0.82 5.27 24.65
C ALA A 75 -0.63 5.22 25.13
N ASP A 76 -0.85 5.07 26.43
CA ASP A 76 -2.20 5.04 27.01
C ASP A 76 -2.87 6.42 26.94
N SER A 77 -2.17 7.50 27.28
CA SER A 77 -2.67 8.88 27.13
C SER A 77 -2.96 9.20 25.66
N TYR A 78 -2.03 8.84 24.77
CA TYR A 78 -2.22 9.01 23.33
C TYR A 78 -3.43 8.24 22.79
N ASN A 79 -3.66 7.00 23.26
CA ASN A 79 -4.78 6.17 22.83
C ASN A 79 -6.12 6.70 23.34
N ARG A 80 -6.19 7.21 24.58
CA ARG A 80 -7.39 7.87 25.11
C ARG A 80 -7.75 9.11 24.28
N MET A 81 -6.77 9.98 24.04
CA MET A 81 -6.92 11.16 23.17
C MET A 81 -7.39 10.78 21.76
N TRP A 82 -6.75 9.80 21.14
CA TRP A 82 -7.13 9.29 19.83
C TRP A 82 -8.57 8.74 19.82
N GLY A 83 -8.96 8.03 20.87
CA GLY A 83 -10.32 7.49 21.03
C GLY A 83 -11.38 8.59 21.09
N SER A 84 -11.13 9.65 21.87
CA SER A 84 -12.05 10.80 21.94
C SER A 84 -12.19 11.52 20.59
N LEU A 85 -11.12 11.63 19.82
CA LEU A 85 -11.13 12.21 18.47
C LEU A 85 -11.86 11.33 17.45
N VAL A 86 -11.76 10.01 17.55
CA VAL A 86 -12.57 9.09 16.72
C VAL A 86 -14.06 9.27 17.03
N SER A 87 -14.42 9.34 18.31
CA SER A 87 -15.81 9.60 18.72
C SER A 87 -16.31 10.96 18.22
N TRP A 88 -15.47 12.00 18.28
CA TRP A 88 -15.82 13.30 17.68
C TRP A 88 -16.06 13.19 16.15
N CYS A 89 -15.23 12.42 15.43
CA CYS A 89 -15.43 12.18 14.00
C CYS A 89 -16.76 11.51 13.70
N ASP A 90 -17.15 10.52 14.51
CA ASP A 90 -18.40 9.78 14.35
C ASP A 90 -19.60 10.67 14.64
N SER A 91 -19.59 11.43 15.75
CA SER A 91 -20.68 12.35 16.14
C SER A 91 -20.86 13.49 15.14
N ASN A 92 -19.79 14.08 14.66
CA ASN A 92 -19.83 15.20 13.71
C ASN A 92 -19.86 14.78 12.24
N ARG A 93 -19.79 13.47 11.95
CA ARG A 93 -19.69 12.88 10.59
C ARG A 93 -18.63 13.60 9.73
N SER A 94 -17.53 13.95 10.35
CA SER A 94 -16.48 14.78 9.75
C SER A 94 -15.08 14.21 10.02
N VAL A 95 -14.22 14.31 9.02
CA VAL A 95 -12.78 14.06 9.10
C VAL A 95 -11.99 15.31 8.70
N ASN A 96 -12.63 16.49 8.75
CA ASN A 96 -11.99 17.76 8.46
C ASN A 96 -11.08 18.15 9.63
N ARG A 97 -9.78 18.18 9.39
CA ARG A 97 -8.77 18.41 10.43
C ARG A 97 -8.82 19.83 10.99
N THR A 98 -9.11 20.83 10.16
CA THR A 98 -9.21 22.23 10.59
C THR A 98 -10.37 22.41 11.58
N ARG A 99 -11.55 21.85 11.24
CA ARG A 99 -12.70 21.84 12.16
C ARG A 99 -12.39 21.05 13.43
N MET A 100 -11.81 19.86 13.32
CA MET A 100 -11.42 19.05 14.47
C MET A 100 -10.47 19.81 15.40
N GLN A 101 -9.49 20.52 14.84
CA GLN A 101 -8.55 21.34 15.60
C GLN A 101 -9.25 22.48 16.33
N LYS A 102 -10.14 23.22 15.64
CA LYS A 102 -10.92 24.30 16.24
C LYS A 102 -11.74 23.80 17.43
N ASP A 103 -12.42 22.66 17.28
CA ASP A 103 -13.36 22.14 18.26
C ASP A 103 -12.68 21.43 19.45
N ASN A 104 -11.48 20.87 19.27
CA ASN A 104 -10.90 19.98 20.28
C ASN A 104 -9.53 20.38 20.80
N TYR A 105 -8.78 21.29 20.13
CA TYR A 105 -7.40 21.52 20.51
C TYR A 105 -7.24 22.07 21.92
N ALA A 106 -7.99 23.13 22.27
CA ALA A 106 -7.93 23.75 23.60
C ALA A 106 -8.34 22.75 24.70
N ARG A 107 -9.45 22.01 24.50
CA ARG A 107 -9.93 20.99 25.42
C ARG A 107 -8.87 19.91 25.64
N LEU A 108 -8.30 19.36 24.58
CA LEU A 108 -7.29 18.30 24.70
C LEU A 108 -5.98 18.79 25.33
N ARG A 109 -5.61 20.07 25.12
CA ARG A 109 -4.47 20.66 25.81
C ARG A 109 -4.68 20.82 27.32
N ALA A 110 -5.93 21.10 27.73
CA ALA A 110 -6.30 21.15 29.14
C ALA A 110 -6.42 19.75 29.76
N GLU A 111 -6.96 18.79 29.02
CA GLU A 111 -7.14 17.39 29.50
C GLU A 111 -5.82 16.60 29.60
N TYR A 112 -4.83 16.91 28.72
CA TYR A 112 -3.53 16.25 28.65
C TYR A 112 -2.38 17.29 28.73
N PRO A 113 -2.25 18.06 29.83
CA PRO A 113 -1.24 19.09 29.96
C PRO A 113 0.18 18.51 29.96
N GLU A 114 0.33 17.26 30.38
CA GLU A 114 1.58 16.53 30.42
C GLU A 114 2.14 16.18 29.05
N LEU A 115 1.31 16.18 28.00
CA LEU A 115 1.77 15.82 26.66
C LEU A 115 2.25 17.04 25.87
N PRO A 116 3.39 16.93 25.16
CA PRO A 116 3.77 17.94 24.16
C PRO A 116 2.64 18.21 23.16
N SER A 117 2.38 19.48 22.85
CA SER A 117 1.30 19.92 21.98
C SER A 117 1.25 19.21 20.62
N GLN A 118 2.40 18.80 20.12
CA GLN A 118 2.52 18.11 18.85
C GLN A 118 1.83 16.73 18.85
N PHE A 119 1.75 16.03 19.99
CA PHE A 119 1.00 14.76 20.07
C PHE A 119 -0.49 14.94 19.85
N VAL A 120 -1.07 16.07 20.24
CA VAL A 120 -2.46 16.42 19.93
C VAL A 120 -2.67 16.51 18.40
N CYS A 121 -1.75 17.20 17.71
CA CYS A 121 -1.79 17.33 16.25
C CYS A 121 -1.61 15.98 15.53
N ILE A 122 -0.72 15.12 16.06
CA ILE A 122 -0.50 13.78 15.53
C ILE A 122 -1.73 12.91 15.75
N ALA A 123 -2.34 12.93 16.95
CA ALA A 123 -3.55 12.17 17.26
C ALA A 123 -4.74 12.58 16.38
N MET A 124 -4.93 13.88 16.13
CA MET A 124 -5.94 14.39 15.19
C MET A 124 -5.74 13.87 13.76
N ARG A 125 -4.50 13.89 13.28
CA ARG A 125 -4.16 13.35 11.95
C ARG A 125 -4.47 11.86 11.87
N ASP A 126 -4.09 11.12 12.90
CA ASP A 126 -4.24 9.66 12.95
C ASP A 126 -5.70 9.24 13.09
N ALA A 127 -6.49 9.94 13.93
CA ALA A 127 -7.93 9.69 14.08
C ALA A 127 -8.67 9.96 12.76
N ALA A 128 -8.45 11.13 12.14
CA ALA A 128 -9.04 11.45 10.85
C ALA A 128 -8.67 10.45 9.75
N GLY A 129 -7.42 9.99 9.73
CA GLY A 129 -6.94 8.96 8.81
C GLY A 129 -7.61 7.61 9.03
N ALA A 130 -7.72 7.17 10.28
CA ALA A 130 -8.36 5.90 10.64
C ALA A 130 -9.85 5.89 10.27
N VAL A 131 -10.61 6.95 10.61
CA VAL A 131 -12.04 7.07 10.28
C VAL A 131 -12.25 7.16 8.77
N ARG A 132 -11.39 7.88 8.04
CA ARG A 132 -11.46 7.95 6.58
C ARG A 132 -11.24 6.57 5.95
N SER A 133 -10.25 5.82 6.42
CA SER A 133 -9.98 4.45 5.98
C SER A 133 -11.13 3.51 6.30
N TRP A 134 -11.69 3.59 7.53
CA TRP A 134 -12.85 2.82 7.93
C TRP A 134 -14.05 3.09 7.02
N ASN A 135 -14.40 4.35 6.81
CA ASN A 135 -15.53 4.76 5.97
C ASN A 135 -15.40 4.30 4.51
N SER A 136 -14.16 4.26 4.00
CA SER A 136 -13.88 3.77 2.65
C SER A 136 -14.08 2.25 2.54
N ASN A 137 -13.66 1.50 3.55
CA ASN A 137 -13.69 0.05 3.55
C ASN A 137 -15.05 -0.53 4.01
N HIS A 138 -15.82 0.26 4.76
CA HIS A 138 -17.12 -0.15 5.33
C HIS A 138 -18.24 0.83 4.94
N PRO A 139 -18.62 0.93 3.65
CA PRO A 139 -19.59 1.94 3.19
C PRO A 139 -20.98 1.82 3.84
N LYS A 140 -21.38 0.61 4.27
CA LYS A 140 -22.64 0.35 4.99
C LYS A 140 -22.57 0.65 6.49
N ARG A 141 -21.37 0.80 7.05
CA ARG A 141 -21.11 1.05 8.49
C ARG A 141 -20.20 2.26 8.66
N ARG A 142 -20.43 3.29 7.85
CA ARG A 142 -19.68 4.55 7.96
C ARG A 142 -19.93 5.17 9.33
N TRP A 143 -18.95 5.91 9.81
CA TRP A 143 -19.04 6.64 11.07
C TRP A 143 -19.34 5.73 12.29
N ASN A 144 -18.81 4.52 12.28
CA ASN A 144 -18.97 3.55 13.37
C ASN A 144 -17.65 2.78 13.57
N LEU A 145 -16.56 3.53 13.67
CA LEU A 145 -15.26 2.97 14.03
C LEU A 145 -15.19 2.84 15.54
N LYS A 146 -15.24 1.60 16.06
CA LYS A 146 -15.02 1.38 17.48
C LYS A 146 -13.58 1.74 17.86
N ALA A 147 -13.43 2.67 18.78
CA ALA A 147 -12.16 3.21 19.26
C ALA A 147 -11.36 2.25 20.18
N SER A 148 -11.51 0.94 20.00
CA SER A 148 -10.73 -0.03 20.78
C SER A 148 -9.34 -0.20 20.16
N ARG A 149 -8.38 0.57 20.63
CA ARG A 149 -6.98 0.42 20.25
C ARG A 149 -6.25 -0.39 21.31
N ARG A 150 -5.99 -1.66 21.01
CA ARG A 150 -5.21 -2.56 21.88
C ARG A 150 -3.71 -2.53 21.61
N LYS A 151 -3.27 -1.77 20.62
CA LYS A 151 -1.86 -1.73 20.24
C LYS A 151 -1.19 -0.55 20.90
N LYS A 152 -0.18 -0.81 21.68
CA LYS A 152 0.68 0.20 22.30
C LYS A 152 1.64 0.75 21.24
N THR A 153 1.16 1.70 20.43
CA THR A 153 1.95 2.33 19.37
C THR A 153 1.83 3.84 19.43
N ILE A 154 2.94 4.52 19.25
CA ILE A 154 3.04 5.99 19.27
C ILE A 154 3.67 6.44 17.96
N ASN A 155 3.02 7.39 17.28
CA ASN A 155 3.59 8.01 16.09
C ASN A 155 4.37 9.27 16.48
N TYR A 156 5.53 9.44 15.86
CA TYR A 156 6.42 10.58 16.04
C TYR A 156 6.65 11.29 14.71
N ASP A 157 6.67 12.61 14.71
CA ASP A 157 7.22 13.41 13.63
C ASP A 157 8.50 14.11 14.09
N LEU A 158 9.17 14.83 13.18
CA LEU A 158 10.47 15.45 13.43
C LEU A 158 10.45 16.56 14.52
N ARG A 159 9.27 16.99 14.99
CA ARG A 159 9.14 17.98 16.07
C ARG A 159 9.28 17.33 17.45
N VAL A 160 8.87 16.07 17.56
CA VAL A 160 8.89 15.31 18.81
C VAL A 160 9.93 14.19 18.82
N MET A 161 10.73 14.07 17.75
CA MET A 161 11.85 13.15 17.68
C MET A 161 13.05 13.75 16.96
N SER A 162 14.25 13.19 17.23
CA SER A 162 15.44 13.42 16.42
C SER A 162 16.29 12.15 16.37
N LEU A 163 17.04 11.99 15.29
CA LEU A 163 18.02 10.91 15.12
C LEU A 163 19.35 11.55 14.72
N ARG A 164 20.40 11.30 15.52
CA ARG A 164 21.76 11.78 15.23
C ARG A 164 22.71 10.57 15.29
N GLY A 165 23.25 10.20 14.12
CA GLY A 165 23.87 8.88 13.99
C GLY A 165 22.89 7.80 14.38
N ASN A 166 23.26 6.95 15.35
CA ASN A 166 22.38 5.88 15.87
C ASN A 166 21.65 6.29 17.16
N LEU A 167 21.81 7.53 17.64
CA LEU A 167 21.14 8.00 18.85
C LEU A 167 19.76 8.57 18.51
N LEU A 168 18.71 7.79 18.82
CA LEU A 168 17.31 8.21 18.72
C LEU A 168 16.88 8.95 19.98
N SER A 169 16.36 10.16 19.84
CA SER A 169 15.82 10.95 20.94
C SER A 169 14.32 11.17 20.73
N LEU A 170 13.52 10.73 21.69
CA LEU A 170 12.06 10.75 21.65
C LEU A 170 11.53 11.65 22.77
N SER A 171 10.61 12.56 22.43
CA SER A 171 9.85 13.29 23.44
C SER A 171 8.86 12.36 24.12
N VAL A 172 8.68 12.56 25.41
CA VAL A 172 7.71 11.88 26.26
C VAL A 172 6.81 12.91 26.94
N THR A 173 6.33 12.70 28.14
CA THR A 173 5.52 13.65 28.90
C THR A 173 6.35 14.88 29.36
N HIS A 174 5.69 16.02 29.58
CA HIS A 174 6.31 17.17 30.20
C HIS A 174 6.77 16.81 31.64
N GLY A 175 7.92 17.33 32.04
CA GLY A 175 8.56 16.95 33.30
C GLY A 175 9.54 15.80 33.15
N GLU A 176 9.39 14.95 32.18
CA GLU A 176 10.32 13.87 31.85
C GLU A 176 11.34 14.33 30.81
N LYS A 177 12.60 13.89 31.02
CA LYS A 177 13.65 14.10 30.04
C LYS A 177 13.32 13.30 28.75
N ARG A 178 13.69 13.85 27.60
CA ARG A 178 13.59 13.08 26.34
C ARG A 178 14.32 11.76 26.48
N GLN A 179 13.66 10.69 26.11
CA GLN A 179 14.28 9.36 26.14
C GLN A 179 15.27 9.24 24.98
N ARG A 180 16.49 8.85 25.32
CA ARG A 180 17.59 8.62 24.38
C ARG A 180 17.85 7.12 24.29
N ILE A 181 17.78 6.58 23.09
CA ILE A 181 17.92 5.16 22.82
C ILE A 181 18.98 4.99 21.75
N LEU A 182 19.99 4.19 22.05
CA LEU A 182 20.97 3.80 21.04
C LEU A 182 20.34 2.73 20.15
N LEU A 183 20.23 3.01 18.88
CA LEU A 183 19.73 2.05 17.90
C LEU A 183 20.84 1.10 17.48
N PRO A 184 20.52 -0.15 17.13
CA PRO A 184 21.46 -1.01 16.42
C PRO A 184 21.87 -0.35 15.09
N ASP A 185 23.02 -0.74 14.59
CA ASP A 185 23.53 -0.20 13.33
C ASP A 185 22.53 -0.40 12.21
N ILE A 186 22.41 0.64 11.39
CA ILE A 186 21.60 0.54 10.18
C ILE A 186 22.30 -0.45 9.24
N PRO A 187 21.58 -1.47 8.74
CA PRO A 187 22.19 -2.47 7.87
C PRO A 187 22.87 -1.83 6.66
N GLU A 188 24.11 -2.21 6.38
CA GLU A 188 24.93 -1.65 5.29
C GLU A 188 24.21 -1.72 3.93
N TRP A 189 23.46 -2.80 3.67
CA TRP A 189 22.66 -2.91 2.46
C TRP A 189 21.60 -1.81 2.35
N PHE A 190 21.06 -1.30 3.47
CA PHE A 190 20.07 -0.23 3.48
C PHE A 190 20.74 1.10 3.17
N ASP A 191 21.92 1.35 3.74
CA ASP A 191 22.71 2.55 3.47
C ASP A 191 23.16 2.60 2.02
N ARG A 192 23.73 1.51 1.50
CA ARG A 192 24.14 1.43 0.08
C ARG A 192 22.98 1.62 -0.88
N ARG A 193 21.80 1.10 -0.53
CA ARG A 193 20.63 1.16 -1.41
C ARG A 193 19.89 2.49 -1.36
N TYR A 194 19.97 3.21 -0.25
CA TYR A 194 19.24 4.45 -0.01
C TYR A 194 20.12 5.55 0.60
N PRO A 195 21.21 5.96 -0.07
CA PRO A 195 22.19 6.89 0.50
C PRO A 195 21.60 8.28 0.78
N GLU A 196 20.70 8.75 -0.08
CA GLU A 196 20.10 10.09 0.00
C GLU A 196 18.75 10.12 0.74
N ARG A 197 18.45 9.07 1.51
CA ARG A 197 17.21 9.02 2.27
C ARG A 197 17.14 10.11 3.33
N LYS A 198 15.94 10.67 3.54
CA LYS A 198 15.68 11.67 4.60
C LYS A 198 14.66 11.11 5.57
N LEU A 199 15.00 11.12 6.87
CA LEU A 199 14.06 10.71 7.91
C LEU A 199 12.82 11.63 7.88
N ASN A 200 11.63 11.04 7.95
CA ASN A 200 10.36 11.76 7.85
C ASN A 200 9.47 11.58 9.09
N ALA A 201 9.47 10.38 9.64
CA ALA A 201 8.65 10.03 10.79
C ALA A 201 9.20 8.78 11.46
N ALA A 202 8.76 8.52 12.69
CA ALA A 202 8.96 7.23 13.33
C ALA A 202 7.66 6.72 13.95
N LYS A 203 7.62 5.42 14.20
CA LYS A 203 6.56 4.79 14.97
C LYS A 203 7.18 3.86 15.99
N LEU A 204 6.97 4.16 17.24
CA LEU A 204 7.32 3.28 18.34
C LEU A 204 6.22 2.21 18.48
N VAL A 205 6.61 0.97 18.61
CA VAL A 205 5.73 -0.18 18.84
C VAL A 205 6.22 -0.88 20.09
N LEU A 206 5.39 -0.93 21.11
CA LEU A 206 5.62 -1.68 22.34
C LEU A 206 4.92 -3.04 22.21
N ASP A 207 5.64 -4.11 22.51
CA ASP A 207 5.07 -5.45 22.50
C ASP A 207 4.20 -5.68 23.74
N PRO A 208 3.13 -6.44 23.63
CA PRO A 208 2.20 -6.69 24.73
C PRO A 208 2.83 -7.45 25.92
N ASP A 209 4.00 -8.06 25.72
CA ASP A 209 4.72 -8.83 26.74
C ASP A 209 5.39 -7.93 27.80
N GLY A 210 5.42 -6.62 27.60
CA GLY A 210 6.01 -5.65 28.52
C GLY A 210 7.52 -5.61 28.52
N ARG A 211 8.19 -6.26 27.57
CA ARG A 211 9.65 -6.43 27.54
C ARG A 211 10.31 -5.89 26.30
N ASN A 212 9.65 -6.00 25.16
CA ASN A 212 10.23 -5.68 23.86
C ASN A 212 9.58 -4.43 23.27
N ALA A 213 10.38 -3.70 22.52
CA ALA A 213 9.93 -2.57 21.72
C ALA A 213 10.64 -2.58 20.36
N SER A 214 10.05 -1.92 19.41
CA SER A 214 10.67 -1.69 18.11
C SER A 214 10.35 -0.29 17.61
N VAL A 215 11.24 0.27 16.80
CA VAL A 215 10.99 1.52 16.09
C VAL A 215 10.92 1.26 14.59
N MET A 216 9.94 1.85 13.98
CA MET A 216 9.77 1.89 12.52
C MET A 216 10.18 3.29 12.05
N LEU A 217 11.38 3.42 11.49
CA LEU A 217 11.89 4.67 10.93
C LEU A 217 11.39 4.81 9.47
N VAL A 218 10.64 5.85 9.19
CA VAL A 218 10.08 6.12 7.86
C VAL A 218 10.95 7.16 7.17
N TYR A 219 11.59 6.75 6.08
CA TYR A 219 12.42 7.60 5.24
C TYR A 219 11.70 8.00 3.96
N ARG A 220 11.81 9.26 3.57
CA ARG A 220 11.54 9.70 2.22
C ARG A 220 12.76 9.44 1.36
N LEU A 221 12.53 8.96 0.16
CA LEU A 221 13.56 8.80 -0.86
C LEU A 221 13.47 9.97 -1.84
N PRO A 222 14.60 10.35 -2.46
CA PRO A 222 14.56 11.31 -3.55
C PRO A 222 13.66 10.77 -4.66
N GLN A 223 12.96 11.65 -5.31
CA GLN A 223 12.21 11.35 -6.52
C GLN A 223 13.19 11.53 -7.69
N SER A 224 13.37 10.51 -8.50
CA SER A 224 14.17 10.62 -9.70
C SER A 224 13.54 11.60 -10.69
N THR A 225 14.37 12.33 -11.41
CA THR A 225 13.90 13.16 -12.52
C THR A 225 13.13 12.28 -13.51
N PRO A 226 11.95 12.73 -13.97
CA PRO A 226 11.21 11.96 -14.97
C PRO A 226 12.06 11.73 -16.22
N ILE A 227 12.00 10.51 -16.75
CA ILE A 227 12.61 10.18 -18.04
C ILE A 227 11.77 10.86 -19.12
N GLU A 228 12.36 11.78 -19.85
CA GLU A 228 11.69 12.55 -20.90
C GLU A 228 11.53 11.74 -22.19
N HIS A 229 12.53 10.96 -22.55
CA HIS A 229 12.56 10.16 -23.77
C HIS A 229 12.59 8.67 -23.43
N GLY A 230 11.71 7.90 -24.05
CA GLY A 230 11.61 6.46 -23.87
C GLY A 230 10.25 5.93 -24.30
N ASP A 231 10.16 4.63 -24.38
CA ASP A 231 8.95 3.96 -24.85
C ASP A 231 7.83 4.02 -23.82
N VAL A 232 6.60 3.85 -24.33
CA VAL A 232 5.42 3.57 -23.53
C VAL A 232 5.25 2.06 -23.42
N LEU A 233 5.24 1.52 -22.20
CA LEU A 233 4.97 0.12 -21.91
C LEU A 233 3.50 -0.04 -21.51
N GLY A 234 2.66 -0.61 -22.40
CA GLY A 234 1.30 -1.03 -22.05
C GLY A 234 1.33 -2.33 -21.27
N VAL A 235 0.51 -2.44 -20.20
CA VAL A 235 0.46 -3.64 -19.35
C VAL A 235 -0.98 -4.06 -19.12
N ASP A 236 -1.32 -5.25 -19.61
CA ASP A 236 -2.59 -5.92 -19.27
C ASP A 236 -2.43 -6.71 -17.96
N LEU A 237 -3.48 -6.69 -17.14
CA LEU A 237 -3.58 -7.39 -15.85
C LEU A 237 -4.69 -8.43 -15.92
N GLY A 238 -4.31 -9.69 -16.05
CA GLY A 238 -5.24 -10.75 -16.40
C GLY A 238 -5.27 -11.94 -15.45
N GLN A 239 -6.05 -12.95 -15.87
CA GLN A 239 -6.21 -14.23 -15.18
C GLN A 239 -5.38 -15.35 -15.79
N HIS A 240 -5.01 -15.24 -17.04
CA HIS A 240 -4.12 -16.18 -17.71
C HIS A 240 -2.68 -15.80 -17.42
N SER A 241 -2.33 -14.58 -17.71
CA SER A 241 -1.09 -13.93 -17.29
C SER A 241 -1.38 -12.91 -16.21
N LEU A 242 -0.65 -12.94 -15.08
CA LEU A 242 -0.78 -11.92 -14.04
C LEU A 242 -0.49 -10.53 -14.60
N THR A 243 0.55 -10.44 -15.42
CA THR A 243 0.90 -9.26 -16.22
C THR A 243 1.39 -9.73 -17.58
N MET A 244 0.87 -9.14 -18.64
CA MET A 244 1.42 -9.20 -19.98
C MET A 244 1.76 -7.78 -20.43
N ASP A 245 2.97 -7.53 -20.88
CA ASP A 245 3.34 -6.21 -21.37
C ASP A 245 3.42 -6.17 -22.92
N SER A 246 3.39 -4.96 -23.48
CA SER A 246 3.39 -4.72 -24.93
C SER A 246 4.69 -5.10 -25.64
N ARG A 247 5.72 -5.56 -24.91
CA ARG A 247 6.95 -6.14 -25.46
C ARG A 247 6.95 -7.66 -25.36
N GLY A 248 5.83 -8.29 -24.97
CA GLY A 248 5.69 -9.73 -24.80
C GLY A 248 6.21 -10.26 -23.48
N GLY A 249 6.65 -9.39 -22.57
CA GLY A 249 7.09 -9.81 -21.24
C GLY A 249 5.92 -10.28 -20.38
N GLU A 250 6.00 -11.50 -19.85
CA GLU A 250 4.92 -12.12 -19.08
C GLU A 250 5.33 -12.41 -17.63
N THR A 251 4.37 -12.29 -16.71
CA THR A 251 4.41 -12.95 -15.41
C THR A 251 3.28 -13.99 -15.38
N SER A 252 3.63 -15.25 -15.53
CA SER A 252 2.66 -16.34 -15.59
C SER A 252 1.84 -16.47 -14.30
N TYR A 253 0.55 -16.78 -14.45
CA TYR A 253 -0.38 -16.93 -13.33
C TYR A 253 -0.66 -18.41 -12.97
N SER A 254 -0.32 -19.37 -13.82
CA SER A 254 -0.69 -20.79 -13.68
C SER A 254 -0.26 -21.42 -12.35
N ARG A 255 1.03 -21.28 -11.97
CA ARG A 255 1.56 -21.78 -10.68
C ARG A 255 0.84 -21.13 -9.49
N MET A 256 0.54 -19.85 -9.59
CA MET A 256 -0.13 -19.08 -8.53
C MET A 256 -1.58 -19.53 -8.36
N GLN A 257 -2.29 -19.86 -9.43
CA GLN A 257 -3.64 -20.41 -9.37
C GLN A 257 -3.68 -21.73 -8.59
N GLY A 258 -2.74 -22.64 -8.82
CA GLY A 258 -2.64 -23.90 -8.09
C GLY A 258 -2.48 -23.68 -6.58
N ILE A 259 -1.58 -22.78 -6.18
CA ILE A 259 -1.36 -22.42 -4.79
C ILE A 259 -2.64 -21.81 -4.17
N ARG A 260 -3.31 -20.89 -4.87
CA ARG A 260 -4.56 -20.27 -4.39
C ARG A 260 -5.71 -21.26 -4.28
N ARG A 261 -5.87 -22.19 -5.24
CA ARG A 261 -6.86 -23.29 -5.14
C ARG A 261 -6.61 -24.11 -3.88
N ARG A 262 -5.36 -24.43 -3.55
CA ARG A 262 -4.99 -25.13 -2.30
C ARG A 262 -5.36 -24.31 -1.06
N TYR A 263 -5.08 -23.01 -1.03
CA TYR A 263 -5.52 -22.15 0.07
C TYR A 263 -7.04 -22.09 0.20
N ALA A 264 -7.77 -21.99 -0.91
CA ALA A 264 -9.24 -21.96 -0.91
C ALA A 264 -9.82 -23.27 -0.41
N HIS A 265 -9.30 -24.43 -0.86
CA HIS A 265 -9.71 -25.75 -0.39
C HIS A 265 -9.45 -25.92 1.11
N ASN A 266 -8.24 -25.65 1.58
CA ASN A 266 -7.90 -25.76 3.00
C ASN A 266 -8.76 -24.82 3.86
N ARG A 267 -9.07 -23.62 3.37
CA ARG A 267 -9.95 -22.68 4.08
C ARG A 267 -11.36 -23.25 4.23
N LYS A 268 -11.93 -23.80 3.15
CA LYS A 268 -13.25 -24.44 3.15
C LYS A 268 -13.29 -25.57 4.18
N THR A 269 -12.35 -26.52 4.12
CA THR A 269 -12.27 -27.67 5.03
C THR A 269 -12.12 -27.26 6.50
N LEU A 270 -11.30 -26.24 6.80
CA LEU A 270 -11.12 -25.74 8.17
C LEU A 270 -12.33 -24.98 8.68
N GLN A 271 -13.06 -24.29 7.80
CA GLN A 271 -14.32 -23.62 8.15
C GLN A 271 -15.42 -24.63 8.47
N GLU A 272 -15.53 -25.70 7.69
CA GLU A 272 -16.48 -26.80 7.93
C GLU A 272 -16.22 -27.52 9.25
N LYS A 273 -14.94 -27.74 9.62
CA LYS A 273 -14.57 -28.34 10.92
C LYS A 273 -14.98 -27.50 12.13
N GLY A 274 -15.01 -26.17 12.04
CA GLY A 274 -15.51 -25.24 13.05
C GLY A 274 -14.82 -25.24 14.43
N THR A 275 -13.84 -26.11 14.69
CA THR A 275 -13.17 -26.28 15.99
C THR A 275 -12.27 -25.09 16.34
N ARG A 276 -11.93 -24.95 17.63
CA ARG A 276 -11.00 -23.89 18.11
C ARG A 276 -9.63 -23.99 17.47
N SER A 277 -9.10 -25.23 17.26
CA SER A 277 -7.84 -25.47 16.57
C SER A 277 -7.91 -25.10 15.08
N ALA A 278 -9.01 -25.45 14.38
CA ALA A 278 -9.24 -25.06 13.00
C ALA A 278 -9.28 -23.52 12.84
N ARG A 279 -9.94 -22.80 13.76
CA ARG A 279 -9.95 -21.32 13.75
C ARG A 279 -8.55 -20.71 13.92
N ARG A 280 -7.72 -21.27 14.82
CA ARG A 280 -6.30 -20.84 14.96
C ARG A 280 -5.51 -21.09 13.67
N ARG A 281 -5.70 -22.25 13.04
CA ARG A 281 -5.03 -22.59 11.78
C ARG A 281 -5.48 -21.70 10.62
N LEU A 282 -6.77 -21.34 10.54
CA LEU A 282 -7.30 -20.37 9.58
C LEU A 282 -6.63 -19.01 9.72
N LYS A 283 -6.46 -18.53 10.96
CA LYS A 283 -5.78 -17.24 11.22
C LYS A 283 -4.33 -17.25 10.76
N ALA A 284 -3.59 -18.32 11.07
CA ALA A 284 -2.18 -18.48 10.64
C ALA A 284 -2.06 -18.61 9.10
N MET A 285 -2.97 -19.33 8.47
CA MET A 285 -3.00 -19.52 7.03
C MET A 285 -3.25 -18.22 6.27
N ARG A 286 -4.14 -17.34 6.78
CA ARG A 286 -4.43 -16.02 6.19
C ARG A 286 -3.16 -15.19 6.00
N HIS A 287 -2.31 -15.10 7.02
CA HIS A 287 -1.06 -14.33 6.93
C HIS A 287 -0.06 -14.92 5.94
N ARG A 288 -0.05 -16.26 5.78
CA ARG A 288 0.81 -16.92 4.78
C ARG A 288 0.34 -16.61 3.35
N GLU A 289 -0.97 -16.69 3.10
CA GLU A 289 -1.54 -16.35 1.79
C GLU A 289 -1.28 -14.87 1.43
N GLU A 290 -1.46 -13.95 2.38
CA GLU A 290 -1.18 -12.53 2.18
C GLU A 290 0.30 -12.26 1.85
N ARG A 291 1.23 -12.91 2.56
CA ARG A 291 2.66 -12.78 2.26
C ARG A 291 3.01 -13.33 0.88
N PHE A 292 2.50 -14.51 0.53
CA PHE A 292 2.70 -15.08 -0.79
C PHE A 292 2.22 -14.15 -1.92
N ILE A 293 1.01 -13.64 -1.82
CA ILE A 293 0.44 -12.72 -2.81
C ILE A 293 1.29 -11.45 -2.93
N ARG A 294 1.70 -10.91 -1.80
CA ARG A 294 2.53 -9.72 -1.74
C ARG A 294 3.89 -9.92 -2.39
N ASP A 295 4.57 -11.02 -2.11
CA ASP A 295 5.84 -11.38 -2.73
C ASP A 295 5.72 -11.46 -4.26
N VAL A 296 4.70 -12.14 -4.76
CA VAL A 296 4.44 -12.20 -6.20
C VAL A 296 4.26 -10.80 -6.80
N ASN A 297 3.44 -9.95 -6.16
CA ASN A 297 3.22 -8.59 -6.63
C ASN A 297 4.51 -7.75 -6.57
N HIS A 298 5.37 -7.97 -5.57
CA HIS A 298 6.67 -7.30 -5.49
C HIS A 298 7.59 -7.69 -6.64
N ARG A 299 7.66 -8.98 -7.00
CA ARG A 299 8.48 -9.47 -8.11
C ARG A 299 7.96 -8.97 -9.46
N ALA A 300 6.66 -9.10 -9.71
CA ALA A 300 6.03 -8.61 -10.94
C ALA A 300 6.23 -7.09 -11.12
N SER A 301 5.95 -6.30 -10.08
CA SER A 301 6.12 -4.85 -10.12
C SER A 301 7.59 -4.41 -10.26
N LYS A 302 8.56 -5.19 -9.71
CA LYS A 302 9.98 -4.93 -9.89
C LYS A 302 10.38 -5.14 -11.35
N ARG A 303 9.90 -6.23 -11.99
CA ARG A 303 10.14 -6.49 -13.42
C ARG A 303 9.64 -5.32 -14.26
N LEU A 304 8.38 -4.91 -14.10
CA LEU A 304 7.78 -3.83 -14.87
C LEU A 304 8.51 -2.48 -14.68
N ALA A 305 8.80 -2.11 -13.43
CA ALA A 305 9.45 -0.83 -13.13
C ALA A 305 10.92 -0.76 -13.58
N ASN A 306 11.57 -1.90 -13.83
CA ASN A 306 12.95 -2.00 -14.28
C ASN A 306 13.06 -2.36 -15.79
N THR A 307 11.96 -2.31 -16.54
CA THR A 307 12.01 -2.52 -18.00
C THR A 307 12.85 -1.41 -18.64
N PRO A 308 13.92 -1.74 -19.39
CA PRO A 308 14.83 -0.74 -19.95
C PRO A 308 14.14 0.13 -21.01
N ASN A 309 14.61 1.37 -21.17
CA ASN A 309 14.16 2.33 -22.18
C ASN A 309 12.65 2.63 -22.11
N VAL A 310 12.06 2.62 -20.91
CA VAL A 310 10.65 2.96 -20.66
C VAL A 310 10.56 4.26 -19.90
N SER A 311 9.80 5.23 -20.42
CA SER A 311 9.48 6.49 -19.75
C SER A 311 8.09 6.50 -19.12
N VAL A 312 7.17 5.67 -19.65
CA VAL A 312 5.80 5.57 -19.17
C VAL A 312 5.35 4.10 -19.11
N ILE A 313 4.76 3.70 -17.99
CA ILE A 313 4.04 2.43 -17.86
C ILE A 313 2.55 2.73 -17.81
N ALA A 314 1.78 2.15 -18.73
CA ALA A 314 0.34 2.34 -18.83
C ALA A 314 -0.42 1.11 -18.34
N PHE A 315 -1.45 1.33 -17.50
CA PHE A 315 -2.39 0.31 -17.03
C PHE A 315 -3.82 0.70 -17.35
N GLU A 316 -4.71 -0.28 -17.39
CA GLU A 316 -6.15 -0.02 -17.38
C GLU A 316 -6.64 0.52 -16.02
N ASP A 317 -7.62 1.45 -16.05
CA ASP A 317 -8.33 1.92 -14.86
C ASP A 317 -9.33 0.87 -14.33
N LEU A 318 -8.83 -0.06 -13.54
CA LEU A 318 -9.64 -1.12 -12.93
C LEU A 318 -10.72 -0.58 -11.95
N ALA A 319 -10.62 0.65 -11.48
CA ALA A 319 -11.62 1.26 -10.61
C ALA A 319 -12.93 1.52 -11.38
N TYR A 320 -12.86 1.79 -12.66
CA TYR A 320 -14.01 1.90 -13.54
C TYR A 320 -14.74 0.55 -13.66
N ILE A 321 -14.00 -0.53 -13.92
CA ILE A 321 -14.55 -1.89 -14.06
C ILE A 321 -15.27 -2.34 -12.77
N ARG A 322 -14.71 -2.05 -11.59
CA ARG A 322 -15.35 -2.36 -10.31
C ARG A 322 -16.68 -1.63 -10.12
N ARG A 323 -16.83 -0.41 -10.62
CA ARG A 323 -18.09 0.35 -10.56
C ARG A 323 -19.16 -0.24 -11.47
N GLN A 324 -18.80 -0.60 -12.70
CA GLN A 324 -19.69 -1.26 -13.66
C GLN A 324 -20.17 -2.63 -13.13
N ALA A 325 -19.29 -3.41 -12.52
CA ALA A 325 -19.62 -4.72 -11.94
C ALA A 325 -20.60 -4.66 -10.75
N ARG A 326 -20.87 -3.49 -10.17
CA ARG A 326 -21.84 -3.30 -9.08
C ARG A 326 -23.29 -3.31 -9.51
N LYS A 327 -23.60 -3.26 -10.82
CA LYS A 327 -24.96 -3.20 -11.37
C LYS A 327 -25.72 -4.56 -11.37
N GLY A 328 -25.54 -5.40 -10.35
CA GLY A 328 -26.46 -6.46 -9.96
C GLY A 328 -26.69 -7.66 -10.90
N THR A 329 -26.19 -7.66 -12.13
CA THR A 329 -26.39 -8.73 -13.12
C THR A 329 -25.56 -9.98 -12.80
N LYS A 330 -25.97 -11.17 -13.35
CA LYS A 330 -25.18 -12.41 -13.25
C LYS A 330 -23.74 -12.22 -13.78
N THR A 331 -23.58 -11.48 -14.87
CA THR A 331 -22.30 -11.09 -15.46
C THR A 331 -21.49 -10.20 -14.51
N GLY A 332 -22.15 -9.27 -13.80
CA GLY A 332 -21.49 -8.41 -12.80
C GLY A 332 -20.98 -9.18 -11.60
N ARG A 333 -21.66 -10.26 -11.17
CA ARG A 333 -21.19 -11.15 -10.07
C ARG A 333 -19.94 -11.92 -10.50
N ARG A 334 -19.94 -12.48 -11.71
CA ARG A 334 -18.78 -13.22 -12.24
C ARG A 334 -17.57 -12.32 -12.39
N ARG A 335 -17.73 -11.11 -12.94
CA ARG A 335 -16.65 -10.11 -13.04
C ARG A 335 -16.13 -9.65 -11.67
N ARG A 336 -17.01 -9.43 -10.69
CA ARG A 336 -16.58 -9.10 -9.31
C ARG A 336 -15.75 -10.21 -8.67
N ASN A 337 -16.18 -11.46 -8.80
CA ASN A 337 -15.43 -12.61 -8.28
C ASN A 337 -14.06 -12.69 -8.95
N MET A 338 -14.00 -12.40 -10.23
CA MET A 338 -12.80 -12.36 -11.04
C MET A 338 -11.82 -11.29 -10.54
N LEU A 339 -12.29 -10.05 -10.37
CA LEU A 339 -11.50 -8.92 -9.88
C LEU A 339 -11.09 -9.06 -8.41
N ASN A 340 -11.83 -9.86 -7.63
CA ASN A 340 -11.51 -10.14 -6.23
C ASN A 340 -10.52 -11.31 -6.07
N GLN A 341 -10.22 -12.02 -7.14
CA GLN A 341 -9.29 -13.15 -7.10
C GLN A 341 -7.84 -12.73 -6.89
N TRP A 342 -7.45 -11.53 -7.34
CA TRP A 342 -6.11 -11.00 -7.16
C TRP A 342 -6.13 -9.51 -6.81
N PRO A 343 -5.23 -9.03 -5.93
CA PRO A 343 -5.17 -7.62 -5.57
C PRO A 343 -4.38 -6.81 -6.62
N PHE A 344 -4.92 -6.67 -7.84
CA PHE A 344 -4.31 -5.90 -8.93
C PHE A 344 -4.00 -4.45 -8.53
N ALA A 345 -4.87 -3.82 -7.71
CA ALA A 345 -4.60 -2.48 -7.20
C ALA A 345 -3.28 -2.41 -6.40
N GLN A 346 -2.97 -3.44 -5.62
CA GLN A 346 -1.69 -3.53 -4.90
C GLN A 346 -0.52 -3.67 -5.87
N LEU A 347 -0.67 -4.44 -6.95
CA LEU A 347 0.34 -4.58 -7.99
C LEU A 347 0.61 -3.24 -8.68
N GLN A 348 -0.44 -2.50 -9.06
CA GLN A 348 -0.33 -1.16 -9.63
C GLN A 348 0.35 -0.18 -8.67
N GLU A 349 -0.04 -0.18 -7.38
CA GLU A 349 0.60 0.65 -6.34
C GLU A 349 2.09 0.29 -6.18
N PHE A 350 2.43 -1.00 -6.18
CA PHE A 350 3.82 -1.44 -6.08
C PHE A 350 4.64 -1.06 -7.32
N THR A 351 4.03 -1.09 -8.50
CA THR A 351 4.68 -0.61 -9.72
C THR A 351 4.88 0.90 -9.67
N ALA A 352 3.86 1.65 -9.24
CA ALA A 352 3.90 3.11 -9.20
C ALA A 352 5.06 3.65 -8.35
N TYR A 353 5.23 3.18 -7.11
CA TYR A 353 6.31 3.70 -6.28
C TYR A 353 7.71 3.25 -6.74
N LYS A 354 7.82 2.09 -7.39
CA LYS A 354 9.09 1.62 -7.97
C LYS A 354 9.43 2.39 -9.24
N ALA A 355 8.43 2.59 -10.11
CA ALA A 355 8.55 3.39 -11.32
C ALA A 355 8.97 4.83 -11.00
N ALA A 356 8.31 5.47 -10.03
CA ALA A 356 8.65 6.83 -9.58
C ALA A 356 10.12 6.95 -9.12
N ARG A 357 10.66 5.89 -8.49
CA ARG A 357 12.07 5.85 -8.12
C ARG A 357 13.01 5.80 -9.31
N ASN A 358 12.57 5.21 -10.41
CA ASN A 358 13.35 5.09 -11.65
C ASN A 358 13.07 6.24 -12.64
N GLY A 359 12.30 7.28 -12.25
CA GLY A 359 11.89 8.37 -13.13
C GLY A 359 10.80 7.98 -14.15
N VAL A 360 10.23 6.79 -14.05
CA VAL A 360 9.20 6.29 -14.96
C VAL A 360 7.81 6.74 -14.48
N ARG A 361 7.02 7.32 -15.37
CA ARG A 361 5.65 7.76 -15.08
C ARG A 361 4.65 6.61 -15.17
N ILE A 362 3.57 6.69 -14.41
CA ILE A 362 2.44 5.77 -14.51
C ILE A 362 1.25 6.49 -15.15
N LEU A 363 0.65 5.89 -16.18
CA LEU A 363 -0.55 6.39 -16.83
C LEU A 363 -1.68 5.36 -16.71
N MET A 364 -2.89 5.84 -16.38
CA MET A 364 -4.09 5.00 -16.34
C MET A 364 -4.95 5.31 -17.57
N VAL A 365 -5.28 4.30 -18.37
CA VAL A 365 -6.09 4.44 -19.57
C VAL A 365 -7.50 3.88 -19.37
N ASP A 366 -8.44 4.31 -20.21
CA ASP A 366 -9.80 3.77 -20.23
C ASP A 366 -9.76 2.28 -20.67
N PRO A 367 -10.40 1.35 -19.95
CA PRO A 367 -10.41 -0.06 -20.29
C PRO A 367 -11.39 -0.44 -21.41
N ALA A 368 -12.16 0.51 -21.97
CA ALA A 368 -13.18 0.19 -22.96
C ALA A 368 -12.57 -0.45 -24.21
N TYR A 369 -13.03 -1.65 -24.55
CA TYR A 369 -12.68 -2.41 -25.76
C TYR A 369 -11.19 -2.82 -25.92
N THR A 370 -10.32 -2.58 -24.97
CA THR A 370 -8.89 -2.94 -25.08
C THR A 370 -8.67 -4.41 -25.37
N SER A 371 -9.50 -5.32 -24.85
CA SER A 371 -9.43 -6.76 -25.08
C SER A 371 -10.16 -7.25 -26.35
N GLN A 372 -10.93 -6.40 -27.04
CA GLN A 372 -11.76 -6.75 -28.20
C GLN A 372 -11.27 -6.11 -29.49
N LYS A 373 -10.52 -5.01 -29.38
CA LYS A 373 -9.97 -4.26 -30.51
C LYS A 373 -8.73 -4.97 -31.06
N CYS A 374 -8.66 -5.14 -32.37
CA CYS A 374 -7.45 -5.56 -33.04
C CYS A 374 -6.42 -4.42 -33.02
N ASN A 375 -5.25 -4.65 -32.49
CA ASN A 375 -4.19 -3.64 -32.44
C ASN A 375 -3.64 -3.32 -33.85
N ARG A 376 -3.77 -4.24 -34.82
CA ARG A 376 -3.27 -4.08 -36.19
C ARG A 376 -4.19 -3.25 -37.06
N CYS A 377 -5.51 -3.55 -37.08
CA CYS A 377 -6.45 -2.91 -38.01
C CYS A 377 -7.54 -2.06 -37.32
N GLY A 378 -7.58 -2.02 -36.00
CA GLY A 378 -8.53 -1.24 -35.22
C GLY A 378 -9.94 -1.83 -35.12
N TYR A 379 -10.24 -2.94 -35.79
CA TYR A 379 -11.58 -3.56 -35.77
C TYR A 379 -11.93 -4.07 -34.38
N VAL A 380 -13.15 -3.75 -33.92
CA VAL A 380 -13.64 -4.11 -32.58
C VAL A 380 -14.79 -5.11 -32.72
N ASP A 381 -14.58 -6.32 -32.20
CA ASP A 381 -15.62 -7.35 -32.08
C ASP A 381 -15.32 -8.24 -30.87
N ALA A 382 -16.36 -8.58 -30.08
CA ALA A 382 -16.21 -9.45 -28.91
C ALA A 382 -15.74 -10.86 -29.27
N ARG A 383 -16.05 -11.33 -30.48
CA ARG A 383 -15.67 -12.65 -31.02
C ARG A 383 -14.21 -12.73 -31.42
N ASN A 384 -13.50 -11.60 -31.55
CA ASN A 384 -12.05 -11.58 -31.79
C ASN A 384 -11.28 -12.29 -30.68
N ARG A 385 -11.82 -12.33 -29.45
CA ARG A 385 -11.16 -12.96 -28.30
C ARG A 385 -11.80 -14.29 -27.92
N ASN A 386 -11.02 -15.34 -27.98
CA ASN A 386 -11.38 -16.67 -27.47
C ASN A 386 -10.37 -17.10 -26.37
N HIS A 387 -10.74 -16.87 -25.09
CA HIS A 387 -9.87 -17.12 -23.92
C HIS A 387 -8.50 -16.43 -24.01
N ALA A 388 -7.42 -17.22 -24.22
CA ALA A 388 -6.05 -16.71 -24.33
C ALA A 388 -5.65 -16.37 -25.77
N ARG A 389 -6.49 -16.68 -26.76
CA ARG A 389 -6.22 -16.45 -28.17
C ARG A 389 -7.02 -15.27 -28.68
N PHE A 390 -6.40 -14.46 -29.54
CA PHE A 390 -6.99 -13.37 -30.27
C PHE A 390 -6.90 -13.65 -31.76
N ASP A 391 -8.04 -13.64 -32.47
CA ASP A 391 -8.11 -13.83 -33.92
C ASP A 391 -9.02 -12.74 -34.50
N CYS A 392 -8.47 -11.82 -35.24
CA CYS A 392 -9.25 -10.73 -35.85
C CYS A 392 -10.10 -11.20 -36.99
N LEU A 393 -11.42 -11.06 -36.86
CA LEU A 393 -12.40 -11.45 -37.91
C LEU A 393 -12.30 -10.61 -39.18
N ARG A 394 -11.67 -9.42 -39.12
CA ARG A 394 -11.53 -8.52 -40.27
C ARG A 394 -10.24 -8.72 -41.07
N CYS A 395 -9.09 -8.79 -40.38
CA CYS A 395 -7.79 -8.81 -41.04
C CYS A 395 -7.00 -10.13 -40.85
N GLY A 396 -7.56 -11.13 -40.14
CA GLY A 396 -6.92 -12.41 -39.89
C GLY A 396 -5.74 -12.36 -38.93
N HIS A 397 -5.46 -11.22 -38.32
CA HIS A 397 -4.38 -11.11 -37.34
C HIS A 397 -4.62 -12.02 -36.13
N SER A 398 -3.66 -12.88 -35.82
CA SER A 398 -3.70 -13.80 -34.66
C SER A 398 -2.59 -13.45 -33.67
N ASP A 399 -2.92 -13.43 -32.36
CA ASP A 399 -1.98 -13.10 -31.28
C ASP A 399 -2.45 -13.73 -29.97
N ASN A 400 -1.61 -13.65 -28.92
CA ASN A 400 -2.07 -13.86 -27.55
C ASN A 400 -3.02 -12.71 -27.15
N ALA A 401 -4.19 -13.05 -26.59
CA ALA A 401 -5.23 -12.08 -26.27
C ALA A 401 -4.79 -11.02 -25.25
N ASP A 402 -3.95 -11.41 -24.28
CA ASP A 402 -3.42 -10.49 -23.26
C ASP A 402 -2.32 -9.60 -23.87
N HIS A 403 -1.54 -10.13 -24.84
CA HIS A 403 -0.55 -9.33 -25.58
C HIS A 403 -1.21 -8.28 -26.48
N ASN A 404 -2.22 -8.69 -27.26
CA ASN A 404 -3.01 -7.74 -28.07
C ASN A 404 -3.66 -6.65 -27.18
N ALA A 405 -4.15 -7.01 -25.98
CA ALA A 405 -4.69 -6.04 -25.03
C ALA A 405 -3.59 -5.06 -24.53
N ALA A 406 -2.40 -5.56 -24.20
CA ALA A 406 -1.27 -4.73 -23.78
C ALA A 406 -0.82 -3.75 -24.85
N LEU A 407 -0.83 -4.15 -26.12
CA LEU A 407 -0.57 -3.27 -27.28
C LEU A 407 -1.64 -2.17 -27.39
N ASN A 408 -2.92 -2.50 -27.25
CA ASN A 408 -4.01 -1.52 -27.26
C ASN A 408 -3.92 -0.53 -26.09
N ILE A 409 -3.48 -0.98 -24.89
CA ILE A 409 -3.23 -0.13 -23.73
C ILE A 409 -2.08 0.85 -24.01
N ARG A 410 -0.99 0.36 -24.61
CA ARG A 410 0.13 1.19 -25.04
C ARG A 410 -0.30 2.28 -26.01
N ASP A 411 -1.00 1.89 -27.09
CA ASP A 411 -1.39 2.81 -28.16
C ASP A 411 -2.36 3.89 -27.64
N ARG A 412 -3.28 3.52 -26.74
CA ARG A 412 -4.16 4.47 -26.07
C ARG A 412 -3.39 5.42 -25.15
N ALA A 413 -2.36 4.94 -24.49
CA ALA A 413 -1.52 5.78 -23.66
C ALA A 413 -0.73 6.80 -24.49
N ILE A 414 -0.21 6.39 -25.65
CA ILE A 414 0.47 7.28 -26.59
C ILE A 414 -0.50 8.38 -27.07
N GLN A 415 -1.74 8.02 -27.44
CA GLN A 415 -2.78 9.00 -27.83
C GLN A 415 -3.13 10.00 -26.72
N ASN A 416 -3.00 9.61 -25.44
CA ASN A 416 -3.28 10.49 -24.31
C ASN A 416 -2.07 11.39 -23.94
N LEU A 417 -0.91 11.15 -24.49
CA LEU A 417 0.33 11.91 -24.24
C LEU A 417 0.63 12.96 -25.31
N GLY A 418 0.15 12.73 -26.55
CA GLY A 418 0.22 13.69 -27.67
C GLY A 418 -1.00 14.56 -27.74
#